data_47443e3689c9d49b958c527c030334cc
#
_entry.id   47443e3689c9d49b958c527c030334cc
#
_cell.length_a   1.000
_cell.length_b   1.000
_cell.length_c   1.000
_cell.angle_alpha   90.00
_cell.angle_beta   90.00
_cell.angle_gamma   90.00
#
_symmetry.space_group_name_H-M   'P 1'
#
loop_
_entity.id
_entity.type
_entity.pdbx_description
1 polymer ?
#
loop_
_entity_poly.entity_id
_entity_poly.type
_entity_poly.pdbx_seq_one_letter_code
_entity_poly.pdbx_strand_id
1 'polypeptide(L)'
;MSSQTDLAVSFLEACAHGNAVEAFDTYLTDGFVHHNVHFPADPVELAKGMDESDREHPDKDFEVQRTVEQGDLVITHSRVAYAGMEISAVHIMRFEGDKIAEFWDVAAPTPDDSPNTNGPF
;
A
#
# COMPACT_ATOMS: atom_id res chain seq x y z
N MET A 1 -9.24 -16.39 -13.22
CA MET A 1 -9.03 -14.93 -13.17
C MET A 1 -8.88 -14.48 -11.74
N SER A 2 -7.92 -13.61 -11.50
CA SER A 2 -7.76 -13.02 -10.17
C SER A 2 -8.85 -11.98 -9.93
N SER A 3 -9.41 -11.95 -8.71
CA SER A 3 -10.34 -10.91 -8.31
C SER A 3 -9.60 -9.58 -8.13
N GLN A 4 -10.34 -8.48 -8.08
CA GLN A 4 -9.76 -7.17 -7.76
C GLN A 4 -9.04 -7.20 -6.40
N THR A 5 -9.62 -7.87 -5.41
CA THR A 5 -8.99 -8.02 -4.09
C THR A 5 -7.65 -8.74 -4.21
N ASP A 6 -7.57 -9.84 -4.95
CA ASP A 6 -6.33 -10.58 -5.13
C ASP A 6 -5.26 -9.72 -5.83
N LEU A 7 -5.65 -8.97 -6.86
CA LEU A 7 -4.74 -8.06 -7.57
C LEU A 7 -4.24 -6.95 -6.65
N ALA A 8 -5.13 -6.37 -5.85
CA ALA A 8 -4.77 -5.31 -4.90
C ALA A 8 -3.77 -5.80 -3.87
N VAL A 9 -4.00 -6.97 -3.28
CA VAL A 9 -3.09 -7.55 -2.27
C VAL A 9 -1.74 -7.88 -2.90
N SER A 10 -1.72 -8.48 -4.08
CA SER A 10 -0.47 -8.79 -4.80
C SER A 10 0.33 -7.53 -5.12
N PHE A 11 -0.34 -6.46 -5.54
CA PHE A 11 0.29 -5.17 -5.79
C PHE A 11 0.95 -4.60 -4.52
N LEU A 12 0.20 -4.58 -3.41
CA LEU A 12 0.71 -4.04 -2.15
C LEU A 12 1.90 -4.85 -1.62
N GLU A 13 1.82 -6.17 -1.70
CA GLU A 13 2.93 -7.03 -1.27
C GLU A 13 4.19 -6.81 -2.11
N ALA A 14 4.05 -6.66 -3.42
CA ALA A 14 5.18 -6.35 -4.29
C ALA A 14 5.80 -4.99 -3.92
N CYS A 15 4.97 -3.97 -3.67
CA CYS A 15 5.45 -2.66 -3.25
C CYS A 15 6.16 -2.70 -1.89
N ALA A 16 5.72 -3.56 -0.97
CA ALA A 16 6.31 -3.67 0.35
C ALA A 16 7.65 -4.44 0.36
N HIS A 17 7.96 -5.19 -0.68
CA HIS A 17 9.12 -6.08 -0.73
C HIS A 17 10.14 -5.73 -1.82
N GLY A 18 10.24 -4.45 -2.19
CA GLY A 18 11.29 -3.94 -3.06
C GLY A 18 11.02 -4.06 -4.55
N ASN A 19 9.78 -4.31 -4.95
CA ASN A 19 9.39 -4.50 -6.34
C ASN A 19 8.36 -3.46 -6.82
N ALA A 20 8.37 -2.25 -6.25
CA ALA A 20 7.37 -1.23 -6.59
C ALA A 20 7.48 -0.77 -8.04
N VAL A 21 8.69 -0.53 -8.54
CA VAL A 21 8.88 -0.09 -9.93
C VAL A 21 8.30 -1.11 -10.91
N GLU A 22 8.57 -2.39 -10.69
CA GLU A 22 8.04 -3.47 -11.52
C GLU A 22 6.52 -3.62 -11.34
N ALA A 23 6.01 -3.52 -10.10
CA ALA A 23 4.59 -3.63 -9.81
C ALA A 23 3.79 -2.50 -10.45
N PHE A 24 4.35 -1.29 -10.52
CA PHE A 24 3.69 -0.16 -11.17
C PHE A 24 3.47 -0.43 -12.66
N ASP A 25 4.45 -1.05 -13.31
CA ASP A 25 4.28 -1.45 -14.72
C ASP A 25 3.23 -2.55 -14.90
N THR A 26 3.16 -3.48 -13.96
CA THR A 26 2.31 -4.67 -14.08
C THR A 26 0.85 -4.41 -13.73
N TYR A 27 0.59 -3.64 -12.68
CA TYR A 27 -0.73 -3.54 -12.05
C TYR A 27 -1.48 -2.25 -12.32
N LEU A 28 -0.83 -1.19 -12.83
CA LEU A 28 -1.44 0.13 -12.93
C LEU A 28 -1.81 0.50 -14.37
N THR A 29 -2.83 1.38 -14.48
CA THR A 29 -3.16 2.00 -15.78
C THR A 29 -2.12 3.05 -16.15
N ASP A 30 -2.06 3.42 -17.43
CA ASP A 30 -1.17 4.48 -17.92
C ASP A 30 -1.49 5.84 -17.30
N GLY A 31 -2.75 6.09 -17.00
CA GLY A 31 -3.20 7.34 -16.37
C GLY A 31 -3.29 7.30 -14.86
N PHE A 32 -2.61 6.38 -14.21
CA PHE A 32 -2.66 6.17 -12.77
C PHE A 32 -2.42 7.46 -11.98
N VAL A 33 -3.25 7.68 -10.96
CA VAL A 33 -3.16 8.82 -10.03
C VAL A 33 -3.02 8.29 -8.61
N HIS A 34 -2.07 8.83 -7.84
CA HIS A 34 -1.93 8.48 -6.44
C HIS A 34 -2.13 9.67 -5.52
N HIS A 35 -2.53 9.37 -4.28
CA HIS A 35 -2.75 10.35 -3.21
C HIS A 35 -1.90 10.06 -1.98
N ASN A 36 -0.63 9.69 -2.17
CA ASN A 36 0.33 9.64 -1.09
C ASN A 36 0.93 11.04 -0.92
N VAL A 37 0.56 11.73 0.15
CA VAL A 37 0.88 13.14 0.36
C VAL A 37 2.36 13.41 0.66
N HIS A 38 3.15 12.37 0.88
CA HIS A 38 4.57 12.50 1.17
C HIS A 38 5.45 12.48 -0.08
N PHE A 39 4.87 12.28 -1.27
CA PHE A 39 5.59 12.18 -2.53
C PHE A 39 5.00 13.10 -3.58
N PRO A 40 5.82 13.50 -4.59
CA PRO A 40 5.27 14.22 -5.76
C PRO A 40 4.22 13.36 -6.49
N ALA A 41 3.40 14.03 -7.28
CA ALA A 41 2.32 13.37 -8.01
C ALA A 41 2.81 12.36 -9.07
N ASP A 42 4.05 12.48 -9.52
CA ASP A 42 4.64 11.57 -10.50
C ASP A 42 4.73 10.15 -9.94
N PRO A 43 4.03 9.16 -10.54
CA PRO A 43 4.07 7.78 -10.04
C PRO A 43 5.47 7.16 -10.05
N VAL A 44 6.33 7.58 -10.96
CA VAL A 44 7.71 7.08 -11.03
C VAL A 44 8.48 7.43 -9.75
N GLU A 45 8.29 8.65 -9.25
CA GLU A 45 8.95 9.09 -8.00
C GLU A 45 8.41 8.33 -6.79
N LEU A 46 7.11 8.03 -6.76
CA LEU A 46 6.53 7.22 -5.69
C LEU A 46 7.12 5.80 -5.71
N ALA A 47 7.17 5.15 -6.86
CA ALA A 47 7.71 3.79 -6.97
C ALA A 47 9.17 3.71 -6.56
N LYS A 48 9.98 4.67 -6.99
CA LYS A 48 11.40 4.75 -6.60
C LYS A 48 11.56 4.95 -5.10
N GLY A 49 10.74 5.81 -4.50
CA GLY A 49 10.77 6.06 -3.07
C GLY A 49 10.41 4.82 -2.26
N MET A 50 9.42 4.06 -2.72
CA MET A 50 9.05 2.79 -2.07
C MET A 50 10.20 1.79 -2.10
N ASP A 51 10.83 1.60 -3.25
CA ASP A 51 11.93 0.64 -3.40
C ASP A 51 13.16 1.07 -2.60
N GLU A 52 13.44 2.38 -2.53
CA GLU A 52 14.51 2.92 -1.70
C GLU A 52 14.26 2.65 -0.22
N SER A 53 13.03 2.88 0.25
CA SER A 53 12.64 2.60 1.63
C SER A 53 12.81 1.11 1.96
N ASP A 54 12.43 0.23 1.04
CA ASP A 54 12.56 -1.21 1.24
C ASP A 54 14.04 -1.65 1.31
N ARG A 55 14.91 -1.01 0.54
CA ARG A 55 16.36 -1.27 0.62
C ARG A 55 16.94 -0.81 1.95
N GLU A 56 16.46 0.31 2.49
CA GLU A 56 16.89 0.82 3.80
C GLU A 56 16.35 -0.01 4.95
N HIS A 57 15.18 -0.64 4.75
CA HIS A 57 14.49 -1.43 5.77
C HIS A 57 14.14 -2.82 5.24
N PRO A 58 15.16 -3.68 5.01
CA PRO A 58 14.92 -5.01 4.44
C PRO A 58 14.15 -5.94 5.38
N ASP A 59 14.06 -5.60 6.66
CA ASP A 59 13.31 -6.32 7.69
C ASP A 59 11.87 -5.84 7.82
N LYS A 60 11.41 -4.97 6.92
CA LYS A 60 10.03 -4.48 6.93
C LYS A 60 9.05 -5.64 6.89
N ASP A 61 8.10 -5.64 7.82
CA ASP A 61 7.02 -6.60 7.90
C ASP A 61 5.74 -5.95 7.39
N PHE A 62 5.03 -6.65 6.52
CA PHE A 62 3.79 -6.17 5.92
C PHE A 62 2.75 -7.27 5.96
N GLU A 63 1.61 -6.98 6.61
CA GLU A 63 0.50 -7.93 6.72
C GLU A 63 -0.82 -7.25 6.41
N VAL A 64 -1.55 -7.75 5.42
CA VAL A 64 -2.93 -7.32 5.18
C VAL A 64 -3.81 -7.95 6.25
N GLN A 65 -4.50 -7.10 7.04
CA GLN A 65 -5.34 -7.55 8.15
C GLN A 65 -6.76 -7.85 7.69
N ARG A 66 -7.30 -7.00 6.82
CA ARG A 66 -8.66 -7.14 6.30
C ARG A 66 -8.81 -6.42 4.98
N THR A 67 -9.77 -6.89 4.18
CA THR A 67 -10.06 -6.32 2.87
C THR A 67 -11.58 -6.13 2.72
N VAL A 68 -11.96 -5.10 1.98
CA VAL A 68 -13.34 -4.85 1.57
C VAL A 68 -13.35 -4.53 0.08
N GLU A 69 -14.24 -5.16 -0.66
CA GLU A 69 -14.41 -4.89 -2.09
C GLU A 69 -15.86 -4.47 -2.34
N GLN A 70 -16.03 -3.35 -3.06
CA GLN A 70 -17.35 -2.89 -3.46
C GLN A 70 -17.25 -2.24 -4.84
N GLY A 71 -17.91 -2.82 -5.83
CA GLY A 71 -17.82 -2.31 -7.21
C GLY A 71 -16.39 -2.34 -7.73
N ASP A 72 -15.88 -1.20 -8.15
CA ASP A 72 -14.52 -1.04 -8.64
C ASP A 72 -13.51 -0.64 -7.56
N LEU A 73 -13.94 -0.61 -6.28
CA LEU A 73 -13.08 -0.22 -5.17
C LEU A 73 -12.67 -1.42 -4.33
N VAL A 74 -11.39 -1.46 -3.96
CA VAL A 74 -10.86 -2.36 -2.94
C VAL A 74 -10.23 -1.52 -1.85
N ILE A 75 -10.58 -1.79 -0.60
CA ILE A 75 -10.00 -1.15 0.57
C ILE A 75 -9.28 -2.22 1.37
N THR A 76 -8.05 -1.94 1.76
CA THR A 76 -7.26 -2.82 2.62
C THR A 76 -6.82 -2.09 3.88
N HIS A 77 -6.78 -2.81 4.99
CA HIS A 77 -6.19 -2.35 6.25
C HIS A 77 -5.03 -3.27 6.56
N SER A 78 -3.83 -2.71 6.67
CA SER A 78 -2.60 -3.48 6.78
C SER A 78 -1.74 -3.01 7.95
N ARG A 79 -0.96 -3.95 8.49
CA ARG A 79 0.07 -3.68 9.48
C ARG A 79 1.41 -3.55 8.75
N VAL A 80 2.10 -2.45 8.99
CA VAL A 80 3.47 -2.24 8.49
C VAL A 80 4.36 -2.02 9.70
N ALA A 81 5.45 -2.78 9.81
CA ALA A 81 6.38 -2.65 10.91
C ALA A 81 7.82 -2.59 10.40
N TYR A 82 8.55 -1.58 10.82
CA TYR A 82 9.99 -1.42 10.55
C TYR A 82 10.57 -0.34 11.47
N ALA A 83 11.87 -0.41 11.70
CA ALA A 83 12.60 0.60 12.48
C ALA A 83 11.99 0.85 13.87
N GLY A 84 11.43 -0.18 14.50
CA GLY A 84 10.79 -0.09 15.82
C GLY A 84 9.43 0.57 15.81
N MET A 85 8.87 0.87 14.64
CA MET A 85 7.54 1.48 14.50
C MET A 85 6.52 0.45 14.00
N GLU A 86 5.28 0.61 14.45
CA GLU A 86 4.13 -0.11 13.93
C GLU A 86 3.14 0.88 13.35
N ILE A 87 2.75 0.68 12.11
CA ILE A 87 1.94 1.62 11.35
C ILE A 87 0.66 0.94 10.90
N SER A 88 -0.48 1.58 11.15
CA SER A 88 -1.76 1.19 10.57
C SER A 88 -1.91 1.89 9.23
N ALA A 89 -1.96 1.12 8.15
CA ALA A 89 -2.03 1.65 6.79
C ALA A 89 -3.35 1.25 6.13
N VAL A 90 -4.08 2.23 5.62
CA VAL A 90 -5.29 2.02 4.84
C VAL A 90 -5.01 2.42 3.40
N HIS A 91 -5.26 1.51 2.47
CA HIS A 91 -5.13 1.77 1.05
C HIS A 91 -6.49 1.60 0.39
N ILE A 92 -6.83 2.54 -0.47
CA ILE A 92 -8.04 2.49 -1.29
C ILE A 92 -7.59 2.45 -2.74
N MET A 93 -8.05 1.47 -3.50
CA MET A 93 -7.65 1.27 -4.88
C MET A 93 -8.90 1.20 -5.76
N ARG A 94 -8.93 2.07 -6.79
CA ARG A 94 -10.01 2.06 -7.78
C ARG A 94 -9.48 1.37 -9.04
N PHE A 95 -10.24 0.39 -9.50
CA PHE A 95 -9.88 -0.41 -10.66
C PHE A 95 -10.58 0.07 -11.93
N GLU A 96 -9.88 -0.04 -13.05
CA GLU A 96 -10.44 0.01 -14.38
C GLU A 96 -10.08 -1.32 -15.05
N GLY A 97 -11.07 -2.20 -15.20
CA GLY A 97 -10.82 -3.58 -15.61
C GLY A 97 -9.98 -4.29 -14.54
N ASP A 98 -8.85 -4.86 -14.96
CA ASP A 98 -7.94 -5.57 -14.08
C ASP A 98 -6.71 -4.74 -13.65
N LYS A 99 -6.78 -3.42 -13.85
CA LYS A 99 -5.68 -2.49 -13.50
C LYS A 99 -6.14 -1.46 -12.50
N ILE A 100 -5.23 -1.04 -11.62
CA ILE A 100 -5.48 0.02 -10.64
C ILE A 100 -5.29 1.36 -11.33
N ALA A 101 -6.33 2.20 -11.29
CA ALA A 101 -6.33 3.52 -11.91
C ALA A 101 -6.09 4.65 -10.91
N GLU A 102 -6.45 4.44 -9.66
CA GLU A 102 -6.30 5.46 -8.62
C GLU A 102 -6.05 4.80 -7.26
N PHE A 103 -5.24 5.46 -6.44
CA PHE A 103 -4.73 4.89 -5.20
C PHE A 103 -4.65 5.97 -4.13
N TRP A 104 -5.27 5.70 -2.98
CA TRP A 104 -5.19 6.54 -1.78
C TRP A 104 -4.42 5.80 -0.72
N ASP A 105 -3.51 6.51 -0.05
CA ASP A 105 -2.61 5.95 0.95
C ASP A 105 -2.74 6.77 2.24
N VAL A 106 -3.28 6.16 3.27
CA VAL A 106 -3.49 6.79 4.58
C VAL A 106 -2.81 5.94 5.63
N ALA A 107 -1.89 6.53 6.39
CA ALA A 107 -1.11 5.80 7.37
C ALA A 107 -1.03 6.55 8.68
N ALA A 108 -1.07 5.80 9.78
CA ALA A 108 -0.96 6.36 11.12
C ALA A 108 -0.01 5.49 11.96
N PRO A 109 1.14 6.04 12.41
CA PRO A 109 2.01 5.34 13.35
C PRO A 109 1.31 5.16 14.69
N THR A 110 1.51 4.00 15.32
CA THR A 110 0.97 3.74 16.66
C THR A 110 1.87 4.42 17.70
N PRO A 111 1.32 5.28 18.56
CA PRO A 111 2.11 5.86 19.64
C PRO A 111 2.61 4.80 20.62
N ASP A 112 3.86 4.93 21.08
CA ASP A 112 4.45 3.98 22.05
C ASP A 112 3.68 3.96 23.36
N ASP A 113 3.09 5.10 23.74
CA ASP A 113 2.35 5.29 24.97
C ASP A 113 0.83 5.26 24.77
N SER A 114 0.36 4.57 23.74
CA SER A 114 -1.08 4.51 23.46
C SER A 114 -1.86 3.99 24.66
N PRO A 115 -2.89 4.70 25.11
CA PRO A 115 -3.75 4.23 26.23
C PRO A 115 -4.72 3.13 25.79
N ASN A 116 -4.84 2.89 24.48
CA ASN A 116 -5.76 1.89 23.97
C ASN A 116 -5.09 0.51 23.90
N THR A 117 -5.47 -0.37 24.82
CA THR A 117 -4.87 -1.69 24.93
C THR A 117 -5.34 -2.67 23.85
N ASN A 118 -6.33 -2.29 23.02
CA ASN A 118 -6.76 -3.11 21.89
C ASN A 118 -5.80 -3.06 20.70
N GLY A 119 -4.93 -2.06 20.67
CA GLY A 119 -4.03 -1.85 19.55
C GLY A 119 -4.72 -1.27 18.31
N PRO A 120 -3.97 -1.11 17.20
CA PRO A 120 -4.51 -0.47 15.99
C PRO A 120 -5.22 -1.44 15.02
N PHE A 121 -5.25 -2.73 15.32
CA PHE A 121 -5.77 -3.74 14.38
C PHE A 121 -6.92 -4.60 14.91
#